data_e89631aa5f9a2e54408e385e664794f6
#
_entry.id   e89631aa5f9a2e54408e385e664794f6
#
_cell.length_a   1.000
_cell.length_b   1.000
_cell.length_c   1.000
_cell.angle_alpha   90.00
_cell.angle_beta   90.00
_cell.angle_gamma   90.00
#
_symmetry.space_group_name_H-M   'P 1'
#
loop_
_entity.id
_entity.type
_entity.pdbx_description
1 polymer ?
#
loop_
_entity_poly.entity_id
_entity_poly.type
_entity_poly.pdbx_seq_one_letter_code
_entity_poly.pdbx_strand_id
1 'polypeptide(L)'
;MTVRIVSNAVNALISGADDNVKRLVQEMLSYEVEAGDWKGTSTMFNWSKNAFPAGFAKPVAANLLKAGIKCVHVRKEKAPALGKPNPVVNPFPYNPDYAYQDQTVETLVREGMMIAQIATGGGKSNVACKAAARIGRMTLFLTTRSVLMFQMAENFQKSIDYRAENGEPWLKGQKVGVIGSGEFQVSRHINVAT
;
A
#
# COMPACT_ATOMS: atom_id res chain seq x y z
N MET A 1 10.54 -11.24 -29.81
CA MET A 1 11.00 -10.15 -28.93
C MET A 1 10.41 -10.38 -27.55
N THR A 2 11.18 -10.28 -26.46
CA THR A 2 10.68 -10.44 -25.09
C THR A 2 10.85 -9.12 -24.36
N VAL A 3 9.74 -8.57 -23.91
CA VAL A 3 9.72 -7.36 -23.11
C VAL A 3 10.14 -7.70 -21.69
N ARG A 4 10.96 -6.87 -21.09
CA ARG A 4 11.40 -7.04 -19.69
C ARG A 4 11.02 -5.81 -18.87
N ILE A 5 10.29 -6.04 -17.79
CA ILE A 5 9.96 -5.01 -16.79
C ILE A 5 10.79 -5.31 -15.54
N VAL A 6 11.59 -4.33 -15.10
CA VAL A 6 12.40 -4.43 -13.89
C VAL A 6 11.93 -3.36 -12.91
N SER A 7 11.43 -3.77 -11.74
CA SER A 7 10.93 -2.83 -10.72
C SER A 7 11.78 -2.84 -9.44
N ASN A 8 11.88 -1.68 -8.83
CA ASN A 8 12.32 -1.48 -7.44
C ASN A 8 11.11 -1.10 -6.56
N ALA A 9 11.34 -0.47 -5.40
CA ALA A 9 10.27 -0.02 -4.52
C ALA A 9 9.42 1.13 -5.10
N VAL A 10 9.97 1.94 -6.03
CA VAL A 10 9.36 3.19 -6.51
C VAL A 10 9.01 3.12 -7.99
N ASN A 11 9.94 2.68 -8.83
CA ASN A 11 9.83 2.72 -10.28
C ASN A 11 9.94 1.33 -10.92
N ALA A 12 9.30 1.19 -12.06
CA ALA A 12 9.48 0.09 -13.00
C ALA A 12 10.06 0.63 -14.31
N LEU A 13 11.05 -0.06 -14.85
CA LEU A 13 11.69 0.24 -16.12
C LEU A 13 11.30 -0.83 -17.13
N ILE A 14 10.93 -0.42 -18.34
CA ILE A 14 10.63 -1.34 -19.44
C ILE A 14 11.77 -1.33 -20.46
N SER A 15 12.20 -2.49 -20.88
CA SER A 15 13.22 -2.69 -21.90
C SER A 15 12.82 -3.75 -22.91
N GLY A 16 13.42 -3.72 -24.11
CA GLY A 16 13.06 -4.62 -25.20
C GLY A 16 11.65 -4.37 -25.77
N ALA A 17 11.05 -3.23 -25.50
CA ALA A 17 9.78 -2.79 -26.07
C ALA A 17 10.05 -1.84 -27.27
N ASP A 18 9.38 -2.08 -28.38
CA ASP A 18 9.29 -1.13 -29.48
C ASP A 18 8.29 -0.02 -29.16
N ASP A 19 8.17 0.96 -30.05
CA ASP A 19 7.29 2.10 -29.83
C ASP A 19 5.80 1.73 -29.80
N ASN A 20 5.38 0.65 -30.48
CA ASN A 20 4.00 0.17 -30.42
C ASN A 20 3.69 -0.41 -29.04
N VAL A 21 4.59 -1.20 -28.49
CA VAL A 21 4.45 -1.73 -27.11
C VAL A 21 4.48 -0.62 -26.08
N LYS A 22 5.35 0.38 -26.26
CA LYS A 22 5.37 1.55 -25.35
C LYS A 22 4.08 2.37 -25.40
N ARG A 23 3.49 2.55 -26.60
CA ARG A 23 2.17 3.21 -26.74
C ARG A 23 1.08 2.42 -26.00
N LEU A 24 1.06 1.10 -26.15
CA LEU A 24 0.13 0.26 -25.43
C LEU A 24 0.30 0.39 -23.90
N VAL A 25 1.53 0.43 -23.41
CA VAL A 25 1.80 0.68 -21.98
C VAL A 25 1.36 2.09 -21.57
N GLN A 26 1.57 3.10 -22.40
CA GLN A 26 1.10 4.45 -22.14
C GLN A 26 -0.43 4.48 -22.04
N GLU A 27 -1.15 3.83 -22.94
CA GLU A 27 -2.62 3.73 -22.90
C GLU A 27 -3.11 3.08 -21.61
N MET A 28 -2.50 1.95 -21.20
CA MET A 28 -2.80 1.28 -19.94
C MET A 28 -2.60 2.16 -18.70
N LEU A 29 -1.69 3.13 -18.77
CA LEU A 29 -1.29 4.02 -17.69
C LEU A 29 -1.84 5.44 -17.83
N SER A 30 -2.70 5.66 -18.82
CA SER A 30 -3.35 6.94 -19.06
C SER A 30 -4.65 7.04 -18.28
N TYR A 31 -4.99 8.25 -17.88
CA TYR A 31 -6.21 8.59 -17.14
C TYR A 31 -6.72 9.97 -17.55
N GLU A 32 -8.03 10.14 -17.44
CA GLU A 32 -8.67 11.42 -17.70
C GLU A 32 -8.40 12.41 -16.57
N VAL A 33 -8.14 13.65 -16.93
CA VAL A 33 -7.96 14.77 -16.00
C VAL A 33 -8.96 15.86 -16.36
N GLU A 34 -9.72 16.29 -15.35
CA GLU A 34 -10.64 17.42 -15.46
C GLU A 34 -10.20 18.54 -14.50
N ALA A 35 -10.04 19.75 -15.00
CA ALA A 35 -9.70 20.93 -14.24
C ALA A 35 -10.53 22.13 -14.72
N GLY A 36 -11.64 22.39 -14.02
CA GLY A 36 -12.65 23.35 -14.48
C GLY A 36 -13.27 22.91 -15.80
N ASP A 37 -13.26 23.77 -16.80
CA ASP A 37 -13.78 23.47 -18.14
C ASP A 37 -12.80 22.69 -19.02
N TRP A 38 -11.58 22.48 -18.55
CA TRP A 38 -10.56 21.74 -19.30
C TRP A 38 -10.66 20.24 -19.03
N LYS A 39 -10.70 19.46 -20.11
CA LYS A 39 -10.60 17.99 -20.07
C LYS A 39 -9.43 17.53 -20.92
N GLY A 40 -8.67 16.60 -20.39
CA GLY A 40 -7.51 16.05 -21.10
C GLY A 40 -7.13 14.68 -20.58
N THR A 41 -6.14 14.08 -21.23
CA THR A 41 -5.57 12.78 -20.83
C THR A 41 -4.16 12.99 -20.33
N SER A 42 -3.85 12.43 -19.18
CA SER A 42 -2.50 12.36 -18.62
C SER A 42 -2.04 10.91 -18.56
N THR A 43 -0.74 10.69 -18.42
CA THR A 43 -0.19 9.34 -18.31
C THR A 43 0.89 9.25 -17.24
N MET A 44 0.98 8.08 -16.60
CA MET A 44 2.06 7.78 -15.67
C MET A 44 3.29 7.16 -16.36
N PHE A 45 3.26 6.98 -17.69
CA PHE A 45 4.40 6.46 -18.45
C PHE A 45 5.35 7.60 -18.85
N ASN A 46 6.59 7.49 -18.41
CA ASN A 46 7.65 8.42 -18.80
C ASN A 46 8.43 7.87 -20.00
N TRP A 47 8.22 8.43 -21.17
CA TRP A 47 8.85 8.02 -22.43
C TRP A 47 10.37 8.16 -22.43
N SER A 48 10.89 9.27 -21.92
CA SER A 48 12.33 9.53 -21.94
C SER A 48 13.13 8.55 -21.07
N LYS A 49 12.51 8.07 -20.01
CA LYS A 49 13.11 7.11 -19.06
C LYS A 49 12.65 5.68 -19.28
N ASN A 50 11.70 5.43 -20.19
CA ASN A 50 11.00 4.15 -20.33
C ASN A 50 10.54 3.60 -18.97
N ALA A 51 9.93 4.45 -18.16
CA ALA A 51 9.65 4.17 -16.75
C ALA A 51 8.21 4.53 -16.36
N PHE A 52 7.71 3.87 -15.33
CA PHE A 52 6.42 4.12 -14.70
C PHE A 52 6.46 3.71 -13.23
N PRO A 53 5.48 4.10 -12.40
CA PRO A 53 5.46 3.72 -10.98
C PRO A 53 5.41 2.21 -10.78
N ALA A 54 6.23 1.69 -9.86
CA ALA A 54 6.41 0.25 -9.62
C ALA A 54 5.12 -0.51 -9.31
N GLY A 55 4.13 0.18 -8.72
CA GLY A 55 2.82 -0.39 -8.41
C GLY A 55 2.08 -0.96 -9.61
N PHE A 56 2.35 -0.44 -10.81
CA PHE A 56 1.73 -0.91 -12.04
C PHE A 56 2.50 -2.02 -12.76
N ALA A 57 3.67 -2.44 -12.25
CA ALA A 57 4.51 -3.42 -12.95
C ALA A 57 3.80 -4.77 -13.18
N LYS A 58 3.13 -5.31 -12.17
CA LYS A 58 2.37 -6.57 -12.30
C LYS A 58 1.15 -6.43 -13.25
N PRO A 59 0.26 -5.42 -13.09
CA PRO A 59 -0.84 -5.21 -14.03
C PRO A 59 -0.40 -5.00 -15.47
N VAL A 60 0.64 -4.19 -15.72
CA VAL A 60 1.17 -3.95 -17.06
C VAL A 60 1.72 -5.25 -17.66
N ALA A 61 2.52 -6.02 -16.91
CA ALA A 61 3.05 -7.30 -17.38
C ALA A 61 1.92 -8.29 -17.74
N ALA A 62 0.89 -8.38 -16.89
CA ALA A 62 -0.27 -9.24 -17.12
C ALA A 62 -1.05 -8.83 -18.39
N ASN A 63 -1.25 -7.54 -18.60
CA ASN A 63 -1.97 -7.03 -19.77
C ASN A 63 -1.15 -7.19 -21.07
N LEU A 64 0.17 -7.02 -21.02
CA LEU A 64 1.05 -7.33 -22.16
C LEU A 64 0.96 -8.81 -22.54
N LEU A 65 0.98 -9.72 -21.56
CA LEU A 65 0.81 -11.15 -21.82
C LEU A 65 -0.56 -11.46 -22.43
N LYS A 66 -1.64 -10.83 -21.95
CA LYS A 66 -2.98 -10.97 -22.56
C LYS A 66 -3.02 -10.46 -24.01
N ALA A 67 -2.24 -9.44 -24.34
CA ALA A 67 -2.07 -8.93 -25.70
C ALA A 67 -1.14 -9.80 -26.58
N GLY A 68 -0.72 -10.97 -26.11
CA GLY A 68 0.18 -11.87 -26.85
C GLY A 68 1.65 -11.45 -26.85
N ILE A 69 2.03 -10.45 -26.06
CA ILE A 69 3.40 -9.94 -25.97
C ILE A 69 4.13 -10.67 -24.84
N LYS A 70 5.19 -11.42 -25.18
CA LYS A 70 6.03 -12.09 -24.17
C LYS A 70 6.65 -11.03 -23.23
N CYS A 71 6.30 -11.10 -21.95
CA CYS A 71 6.77 -10.17 -20.94
C CYS A 71 7.28 -10.90 -19.69
N VAL A 72 8.41 -10.46 -19.15
CA VAL A 72 8.98 -10.95 -17.90
C VAL A 72 9.08 -9.79 -16.92
N HIS A 73 8.49 -9.95 -15.74
CA HIS A 73 8.62 -8.98 -14.65
C HIS A 73 9.61 -9.50 -13.60
N VAL A 74 10.61 -8.68 -13.28
CA VAL A 74 11.63 -8.95 -12.25
C VAL A 74 11.59 -7.83 -11.21
N ARG A 75 11.37 -8.20 -9.96
CA ARG A 75 11.50 -7.26 -8.84
C ARG A 75 12.93 -7.34 -8.29
N LYS A 76 13.66 -6.21 -8.30
CA LYS A 76 15.05 -6.14 -7.82
C LYS A 76 15.17 -6.26 -6.31
N GLU A 77 14.19 -5.72 -5.58
CA GLU A 77 14.21 -5.70 -4.13
C GLU A 77 13.22 -6.71 -3.57
N LYS A 78 13.68 -7.52 -2.64
CA LYS A 78 12.78 -8.39 -1.86
C LYS A 78 12.02 -7.51 -0.87
N ALA A 79 10.74 -7.79 -0.68
CA ALA A 79 9.99 -7.19 0.43
C ALA A 79 10.71 -7.51 1.75
N PRO A 80 10.80 -6.55 2.69
CA PRO A 80 11.34 -6.84 4.01
C PRO A 80 10.64 -8.05 4.62
N ALA A 81 11.39 -8.89 5.32
CA ALA A 81 10.80 -10.01 6.04
C ALA A 81 9.77 -9.48 7.06
N LEU A 82 8.61 -10.09 7.09
CA LEU A 82 7.60 -9.77 8.09
C LEU A 82 8.03 -10.32 9.45
N GLY A 83 7.57 -9.68 10.52
CA GLY A 83 7.64 -10.25 11.86
C GLY A 83 6.83 -11.54 11.93
N LYS A 84 7.11 -12.41 12.91
CA LYS A 84 6.25 -13.57 13.19
C LYS A 84 4.87 -13.06 13.61
N PRO A 85 3.77 -13.57 13.02
CA PRO A 85 2.44 -13.25 13.52
C PRO A 85 2.31 -13.79 14.94
N ASN A 86 1.91 -12.93 15.85
CA ASN A 86 1.56 -13.36 17.20
C ASN A 86 0.04 -13.49 17.28
N PRO A 87 -0.53 -14.70 17.38
CA PRO A 87 -1.97 -14.91 17.43
C PRO A 87 -2.63 -14.30 18.68
N VAL A 88 -1.84 -14.08 19.75
CA VAL A 88 -2.31 -13.42 20.98
C VAL A 88 -2.50 -11.91 20.77
N VAL A 89 -1.96 -11.37 19.71
CA VAL A 89 -1.82 -9.91 19.47
C VAL A 89 -2.83 -9.41 18.44
N ASN A 90 -3.92 -10.09 18.22
CA ASN A 90 -5.01 -9.53 17.46
C ASN A 90 -5.79 -8.54 18.35
N PRO A 91 -5.64 -7.20 18.18
CA PRO A 91 -6.33 -6.22 19.03
C PRO A 91 -7.85 -6.25 18.87
N PHE A 92 -8.34 -6.97 17.87
CA PHE A 92 -9.76 -7.14 17.60
C PHE A 92 -10.04 -8.64 17.50
N PRO A 93 -10.86 -9.21 18.42
CA PRO A 93 -11.25 -10.61 18.38
C PRO A 93 -11.79 -11.00 17.00
N TYR A 94 -11.52 -12.24 16.60
CA TYR A 94 -12.10 -12.77 15.36
C TYR A 94 -13.62 -12.74 15.46
N ASN A 95 -14.25 -12.12 14.47
CA ASN A 95 -15.69 -12.14 14.28
C ASN A 95 -15.95 -12.63 12.84
N PRO A 96 -16.70 -13.73 12.65
CA PRO A 96 -16.97 -14.27 11.32
C PRO A 96 -17.65 -13.28 10.39
N ASP A 97 -18.45 -12.36 10.90
CA ASP A 97 -19.11 -11.30 10.10
C ASP A 97 -18.10 -10.33 9.48
N TYR A 98 -16.88 -10.26 10.03
CA TYR A 98 -15.79 -9.41 9.55
C TYR A 98 -14.57 -10.21 9.06
N ALA A 99 -14.76 -11.45 8.67
CA ALA A 99 -13.69 -12.33 8.16
C ALA A 99 -12.94 -11.69 6.95
N TYR A 100 -13.61 -10.86 6.16
CA TYR A 100 -13.01 -10.11 5.06
C TYR A 100 -11.89 -9.16 5.51
N GLN A 101 -11.91 -8.68 6.75
CA GLN A 101 -10.85 -7.83 7.28
C GLN A 101 -9.52 -8.60 7.36
N ASP A 102 -9.56 -9.82 7.90
CA ASP A 102 -8.39 -10.69 7.99
C ASP A 102 -7.93 -11.16 6.61
N GLN A 103 -8.86 -11.51 5.72
CA GLN A 103 -8.56 -11.84 4.32
C GLN A 103 -7.89 -10.68 3.59
N THR A 104 -8.33 -9.44 3.83
CA THR A 104 -7.71 -8.23 3.28
C THR A 104 -6.27 -8.09 3.75
N VAL A 105 -6.00 -8.27 5.05
CA VAL A 105 -4.65 -8.18 5.63
C VAL A 105 -3.74 -9.26 5.05
N GLU A 106 -4.19 -10.51 4.98
CA GLU A 106 -3.39 -11.61 4.42
C GLU A 106 -3.14 -11.43 2.92
N THR A 107 -4.10 -10.85 2.18
CA THR A 107 -3.89 -10.48 0.78
C THR A 107 -2.83 -9.39 0.64
N LEU A 108 -2.88 -8.34 1.48
CA LEU A 108 -1.84 -7.29 1.49
C LEU A 108 -0.45 -7.87 1.77
N VAL A 109 -0.36 -8.76 2.74
CA VAL A 109 0.90 -9.43 3.12
C VAL A 109 1.45 -10.26 1.97
N ARG A 110 0.60 -11.03 1.30
CA ARG A 110 0.97 -11.88 0.17
C ARG A 110 1.40 -11.08 -1.06
N GLU A 111 0.62 -10.07 -1.42
CA GLU A 111 0.85 -9.29 -2.65
C GLU A 111 1.85 -8.13 -2.45
N GLY A 112 2.02 -7.67 -1.21
CA GLY A 112 2.90 -6.54 -0.85
C GLY A 112 2.32 -5.16 -1.19
N MET A 113 1.22 -5.09 -1.95
CA MET A 113 0.44 -3.90 -2.25
C MET A 113 -0.96 -4.28 -2.73
N MET A 114 -1.94 -3.43 -2.42
CA MET A 114 -3.30 -3.61 -2.90
C MET A 114 -4.11 -2.31 -2.79
N ILE A 115 -5.22 -2.25 -3.51
CA ILE A 115 -6.31 -1.30 -3.26
C ILE A 115 -7.45 -2.12 -2.64
N ALA A 116 -7.85 -1.77 -1.42
CA ALA A 116 -8.97 -2.41 -0.74
C ALA A 116 -10.18 -1.47 -0.76
N GLN A 117 -11.25 -1.87 -1.44
CA GLN A 117 -12.52 -1.16 -1.42
C GLN A 117 -13.39 -1.74 -0.31
N ILE A 118 -13.57 -0.98 0.76
CA ILE A 118 -14.36 -1.36 1.94
C ILE A 118 -15.42 -0.30 2.17
N ALA A 119 -16.67 -0.71 2.34
CA ALA A 119 -17.81 0.18 2.59
C ALA A 119 -17.60 1.07 3.82
N THR A 120 -18.33 2.18 3.91
CA THR A 120 -18.40 2.99 5.12
C THR A 120 -18.96 2.14 6.26
N GLY A 121 -18.36 2.22 7.45
CA GLY A 121 -18.71 1.34 8.58
C GLY A 121 -18.06 -0.05 8.55
N GLY A 122 -17.46 -0.48 7.42
CA GLY A 122 -16.82 -1.81 7.30
C GLY A 122 -15.48 -1.98 8.03
N GLY A 123 -15.08 -1.04 8.90
CA GLY A 123 -13.91 -1.21 9.76
C GLY A 123 -12.56 -1.01 9.06
N LYS A 124 -12.46 -0.06 8.12
CA LYS A 124 -11.17 0.29 7.48
C LYS A 124 -10.05 0.57 8.48
N SER A 125 -10.39 1.23 9.59
CA SER A 125 -9.45 1.50 10.68
C SER A 125 -8.95 0.21 11.34
N ASN A 126 -9.83 -0.77 11.54
CA ASN A 126 -9.48 -2.08 12.09
C ASN A 126 -8.54 -2.83 11.14
N VAL A 127 -8.82 -2.80 9.83
CA VAL A 127 -7.94 -3.40 8.81
C VAL A 127 -6.55 -2.77 8.87
N ALA A 128 -6.45 -1.44 9.00
CA ALA A 128 -5.17 -0.75 9.12
C ALA A 128 -4.41 -1.14 10.39
N CYS A 129 -5.08 -1.22 11.54
CA CYS A 129 -4.48 -1.67 12.81
C CYS A 129 -4.02 -3.13 12.73
N LYS A 130 -4.85 -4.02 12.21
CA LYS A 130 -4.50 -5.44 11.99
C LYS A 130 -3.32 -5.58 11.03
N ALA A 131 -3.30 -4.81 9.94
CA ALA A 131 -2.21 -4.82 8.97
C ALA A 131 -0.88 -4.37 9.60
N ALA A 132 -0.88 -3.27 10.36
CA ALA A 132 0.31 -2.78 11.06
C ALA A 132 0.84 -3.82 12.07
N ALA A 133 -0.05 -4.44 12.85
CA ALA A 133 0.29 -5.50 13.79
C ALA A 133 0.88 -6.73 13.08
N ARG A 134 0.24 -7.17 11.99
CA ARG A 134 0.67 -8.35 11.21
C ARG A 134 1.99 -8.14 10.49
N ILE A 135 2.23 -6.93 9.96
CA ILE A 135 3.46 -6.58 9.25
C ILE A 135 4.63 -6.40 10.24
N GLY A 136 4.39 -5.88 11.43
CA GLY A 136 5.39 -5.75 12.50
C GLY A 136 6.57 -4.83 12.14
N ARG A 137 6.34 -3.81 11.29
CA ARG A 137 7.35 -2.85 10.84
C ARG A 137 6.91 -1.43 11.16
N MET A 138 7.86 -0.50 11.12
CA MET A 138 7.52 0.92 11.22
C MET A 138 6.50 1.26 10.13
N THR A 139 5.36 1.80 10.55
CA THR A 139 4.21 2.07 9.70
C THR A 139 3.98 3.57 9.62
N LEU A 140 3.75 4.07 8.41
CA LEU A 140 3.23 5.40 8.14
C LEU A 140 1.83 5.29 7.53
N PHE A 141 0.83 5.81 8.26
CA PHE A 141 -0.53 5.93 7.77
C PHE A 141 -0.78 7.35 7.29
N LEU A 142 -1.16 7.50 6.03
CA LEU A 142 -1.46 8.80 5.41
C LEU A 142 -2.96 8.98 5.26
N THR A 143 -3.45 10.17 5.57
CA THR A 143 -4.84 10.58 5.35
C THR A 143 -4.89 12.00 4.80
N THR A 144 -6.01 12.39 4.22
CA THR A 144 -6.21 13.71 3.61
C THR A 144 -6.88 14.72 4.55
N ARG A 145 -7.27 14.32 5.76
CA ARG A 145 -8.03 15.16 6.72
C ARG A 145 -7.48 15.01 8.13
N SER A 146 -7.28 16.14 8.80
CA SER A 146 -6.77 16.19 10.18
C SER A 146 -7.66 15.43 11.17
N VAL A 147 -8.98 15.52 11.03
CA VAL A 147 -9.91 14.78 11.90
C VAL A 147 -9.68 13.26 11.79
N LEU A 148 -9.48 12.74 10.57
CA LEU A 148 -9.18 11.32 10.35
C LEU A 148 -7.79 10.96 10.88
N MET A 149 -6.83 11.87 10.80
CA MET A 149 -5.49 11.67 11.35
C MET A 149 -5.54 11.44 12.87
N PHE A 150 -6.21 12.31 13.61
CA PHE A 150 -6.35 12.17 15.07
C PHE A 150 -7.15 10.92 15.45
N GLN A 151 -8.26 10.64 14.75
CA GLN A 151 -9.04 9.42 14.95
C GLN A 151 -8.21 8.14 14.72
N MET A 152 -7.40 8.12 13.67
CA MET A 152 -6.53 6.98 13.39
C MET A 152 -5.39 6.85 14.40
N ALA A 153 -4.81 7.97 14.85
CA ALA A 153 -3.80 7.96 15.90
C ALA A 153 -4.35 7.34 17.20
N GLU A 154 -5.58 7.70 17.59
CA GLU A 154 -6.27 7.10 18.74
C GLU A 154 -6.52 5.59 18.54
N ASN A 155 -7.00 5.17 17.37
CA ASN A 155 -7.22 3.75 17.08
C ASN A 155 -5.93 2.94 17.12
N PHE A 156 -4.85 3.45 16.55
CA PHE A 156 -3.53 2.82 16.64
C PHE A 156 -2.99 2.80 18.07
N GLN A 157 -3.22 3.85 18.86
CA GLN A 157 -2.80 3.87 20.26
C GLN A 157 -3.52 2.77 21.06
N LYS A 158 -4.84 2.64 20.92
CA LYS A 158 -5.61 1.55 21.52
C LYS A 158 -5.07 0.17 21.11
N SER A 159 -4.67 0.00 19.84
CA SER A 159 -4.06 -1.24 19.37
C SER A 159 -2.70 -1.50 20.00
N ILE A 160 -1.85 -0.49 20.17
CA ILE A 160 -0.55 -0.61 20.84
C ILE A 160 -0.73 -0.97 22.30
N ASP A 161 -1.61 -0.28 23.01
CA ASP A 161 -1.86 -0.51 24.44
C ASP A 161 -2.39 -1.92 24.68
N TYR A 162 -3.36 -2.38 23.89
CA TYR A 162 -3.86 -3.77 23.96
C TYR A 162 -2.74 -4.79 23.73
N ARG A 163 -1.89 -4.59 22.73
CA ARG A 163 -0.77 -5.49 22.42
C ARG A 163 0.29 -5.50 23.52
N ALA A 164 0.54 -4.34 24.14
CA ALA A 164 1.46 -4.24 25.28
C ALA A 164 1.01 -5.08 26.48
N GLU A 165 -0.30 -5.18 26.70
CA GLU A 165 -0.91 -5.95 27.77
C GLU A 165 -1.02 -7.43 27.44
N ASN A 166 -1.13 -7.79 26.14
CA ASN A 166 -1.47 -9.14 25.68
C ASN A 166 -0.37 -9.84 24.89
N GLY A 167 0.91 -9.58 25.15
CA GLY A 167 2.00 -10.37 24.59
C GLY A 167 3.18 -9.61 23.99
N GLU A 168 3.08 -8.25 23.90
CA GLU A 168 4.18 -7.42 23.40
C GLU A 168 4.57 -6.33 24.42
N PRO A 169 5.11 -6.70 25.60
CA PRO A 169 5.37 -5.77 26.70
C PRO A 169 6.36 -4.65 26.34
N TRP A 170 7.17 -4.83 25.30
CA TRP A 170 8.06 -3.77 24.78
C TRP A 170 7.33 -2.59 24.18
N LEU A 171 6.03 -2.72 23.87
CA LEU A 171 5.17 -1.62 23.41
C LEU A 171 4.65 -0.75 24.55
N LYS A 172 4.82 -1.15 25.81
CA LYS A 172 4.33 -0.40 26.98
C LYS A 172 4.91 1.02 26.98
N GLY A 173 4.01 2.00 27.04
CA GLY A 173 4.36 3.41 27.01
C GLY A 173 4.77 3.98 25.65
N GLN A 174 4.74 3.16 24.60
CA GLN A 174 5.00 3.66 23.24
C GLN A 174 3.81 4.51 22.76
N LYS A 175 4.12 5.63 22.11
CA LYS A 175 3.13 6.55 21.57
C LYS A 175 3.09 6.48 20.05
N VAL A 176 1.90 6.68 19.50
CA VAL A 176 1.72 6.90 18.06
C VAL A 176 2.25 8.27 17.70
N GLY A 177 3.05 8.37 16.66
CA GLY A 177 3.51 9.66 16.11
C GLY A 177 2.40 10.33 15.33
N VAL A 178 2.36 11.67 15.39
CA VAL A 178 1.41 12.52 14.67
C VAL A 178 2.18 13.58 13.90
N ILE A 179 1.91 13.68 12.59
CA ILE A 179 2.61 14.61 11.69
C ILE A 179 1.57 15.36 10.85
N GLY A 180 1.43 16.64 11.08
CA GLY A 180 0.46 17.51 10.41
C GLY A 180 -0.43 18.27 11.37
N SER A 181 -1.19 19.25 10.87
CA SER A 181 -2.07 20.12 11.67
C SER A 181 -1.37 20.82 12.86
N GLY A 182 -0.10 21.21 12.66
CA GLY A 182 0.70 21.85 13.73
C GLY A 182 1.45 20.88 14.64
N GLU A 183 1.21 19.57 14.52
CA GLU A 183 1.89 18.53 15.28
C GLU A 183 3.08 17.95 14.50
N PHE A 184 4.18 17.68 15.19
CA PHE A 184 5.35 16.99 14.65
C PHE A 184 5.94 16.06 15.70
N GLN A 185 5.31 14.92 15.92
CA GLN A 185 5.76 13.88 16.84
C GLN A 185 6.01 12.60 16.07
N VAL A 186 7.24 12.10 16.08
CA VAL A 186 7.62 10.89 15.36
C VAL A 186 7.82 9.72 16.32
N SER A 187 7.20 8.60 16.00
CA SER A 187 7.31 7.33 16.73
C SER A 187 8.14 6.31 15.95
N ARG A 188 8.75 5.37 16.69
CA ARG A 188 9.48 4.23 16.10
C ARG A 188 8.58 3.16 15.50
N HIS A 189 7.29 3.12 15.87
CA HIS A 189 6.39 2.05 15.49
C HIS A 189 5.35 2.49 14.47
N ILE A 190 4.50 3.43 14.83
CA ILE A 190 3.39 3.88 13.98
C ILE A 190 3.35 5.39 13.97
N ASN A 191 3.26 5.95 12.77
CA ASN A 191 3.08 7.38 12.54
C ASN A 191 1.83 7.60 11.69
N VAL A 192 1.05 8.62 12.03
CA VAL A 192 -0.12 9.05 11.27
C VAL A 192 0.13 10.47 10.78
N ALA A 193 -0.13 10.72 9.50
CA ALA A 193 0.16 12.02 8.90
C ALA A 193 -0.95 12.48 7.93
N THR A 194 -0.99 13.80 7.68
CA THR A 194 -1.80 14.44 6.64
C THR A 194 -0.94 15.13 5.62
#